data_cd76784bf01a92d8da8cf8a1e9194f52
#
_entry.id   cd76784bf01a92d8da8cf8a1e9194f52
#
_cell.length_a   1.000
_cell.length_b   1.000
_cell.length_c   1.000
_cell.angle_alpha   90.00
_cell.angle_beta   90.00
_cell.angle_gamma   90.00
#
_symmetry.space_group_name_H-M   'P 1'
#
loop_
_entity.id
_entity.type
_entity.pdbx_description
1 polymer ?
#
loop_
_entity_poly.entity_id
_entity_poly.type
_entity_poly.pdbx_seq_one_letter_code
_entity_poly.pdbx_strand_id
1 'polypeptide(L)'
;MANTRSASKRARQSAARSRHNRTVRARLRTLQKRAGGAAKPEAQEIHSLISAIDKAAKRGIIHRNTANRRKTHLNKLLAAPAK
;
A
#
# COMPACT_ATOMS: atom_id res chain seq x y z
N MET A 1 -10.35 38.04 -5.94
CA MET A 1 -10.32 37.28 -4.71
C MET A 1 -9.09 36.40 -4.66
N ALA A 2 -8.23 36.70 -3.72
CA ALA A 2 -6.95 36.01 -3.57
C ALA A 2 -7.11 34.52 -3.32
N ASN A 3 -8.23 34.11 -2.74
CA ASN A 3 -8.45 32.72 -2.34
C ASN A 3 -8.70 31.77 -3.50
N THR A 4 -9.07 32.28 -4.66
CA THR A 4 -9.41 31.43 -5.80
C THR A 4 -8.20 30.69 -6.36
N ARG A 5 -7.06 31.38 -6.48
CA ARG A 5 -5.82 30.73 -6.97
C ARG A 5 -5.31 29.69 -6.00
N SER A 6 -5.31 30.01 -4.71
CA SER A 6 -4.89 29.07 -3.66
C SER A 6 -5.82 27.86 -3.62
N ALA A 7 -7.12 28.08 -3.74
CA ALA A 7 -8.10 27.01 -3.74
C ALA A 7 -7.90 26.10 -4.96
N SER A 8 -7.68 26.69 -6.15
CA SER A 8 -7.44 25.92 -7.38
C SER A 8 -6.16 25.09 -7.28
N LYS A 9 -5.10 25.69 -6.71
CA LYS A 9 -3.83 24.98 -6.51
C LYS A 9 -4.01 23.82 -5.56
N ARG A 10 -4.70 24.04 -4.43
CA ARG A 10 -4.99 22.99 -3.47
C ARG A 10 -5.83 21.88 -4.07
N ALA A 11 -6.82 22.23 -4.87
CA ALA A 11 -7.67 21.24 -5.54
C ALA A 11 -6.86 20.39 -6.51
N ARG A 12 -5.95 20.98 -7.27
CA ARG A 12 -5.08 20.23 -8.18
C ARG A 12 -4.12 19.32 -7.44
N GLN A 13 -3.52 19.81 -6.37
CA GLN A 13 -2.63 19.01 -5.54
C GLN A 13 -3.37 17.86 -4.88
N SER A 14 -4.57 18.13 -4.38
CA SER A 14 -5.41 17.12 -3.76
C SER A 14 -5.83 16.04 -4.76
N ALA A 15 -6.20 16.44 -5.98
CA ALA A 15 -6.56 15.50 -7.04
C ALA A 15 -5.37 14.63 -7.46
N ALA A 16 -4.18 15.24 -7.60
CA ALA A 16 -2.97 14.51 -7.94
C ALA A 16 -2.60 13.53 -6.84
N ARG A 17 -2.69 13.95 -5.59
CA ARG A 17 -2.42 13.09 -4.44
C ARG A 17 -3.42 11.94 -4.37
N SER A 18 -4.69 12.21 -4.60
CA SER A 18 -5.75 11.21 -4.60
C SER A 18 -5.51 10.15 -5.67
N ARG A 19 -5.12 10.57 -6.88
CA ARG A 19 -4.80 9.66 -7.97
C ARG A 19 -3.59 8.81 -7.64
N HIS A 20 -2.53 9.43 -7.09
CA HIS A 20 -1.34 8.71 -6.67
C HIS A 20 -1.67 7.68 -5.60
N ASN A 21 -2.44 8.09 -4.58
CA ASN A 21 -2.82 7.19 -3.50
C ASN A 21 -3.66 6.02 -4.00
N ARG A 22 -4.57 6.28 -4.93
CA ARG A 22 -5.39 5.24 -5.55
C ARG A 22 -4.52 4.24 -6.29
N THR A 23 -3.54 4.73 -7.05
CA THR A 23 -2.60 3.89 -7.79
C THR A 23 -1.80 3.00 -6.83
N VAL A 24 -1.28 3.58 -5.76
CA VAL A 24 -0.51 2.83 -4.76
C VAL A 24 -1.38 1.76 -4.09
N ARG A 25 -2.59 2.12 -3.69
CA ARG A 25 -3.52 1.15 -3.07
C ARG A 25 -3.85 0.01 -4.01
N ALA A 26 -4.11 0.32 -5.29
CA ALA A 26 -4.40 -0.70 -6.29
C ALA A 26 -3.21 -1.64 -6.49
N ARG A 27 -2.00 -1.08 -6.54
CA ARG A 27 -0.79 -1.86 -6.67
C ARG A 27 -0.58 -2.79 -5.47
N LEU A 28 -0.77 -2.26 -4.26
CA LEU A 28 -0.66 -3.07 -3.04
C LEU A 28 -1.68 -4.20 -3.03
N ARG A 29 -2.91 -3.90 -3.44
CA ARG A 29 -3.97 -4.91 -3.51
C ARG A 29 -3.60 -6.02 -4.49
N THR A 30 -3.11 -5.65 -5.67
CA THR A 30 -2.69 -6.61 -6.69
C THR A 30 -1.56 -7.49 -6.20
N LEU A 31 -0.53 -6.88 -5.60
CA LEU A 31 0.61 -7.62 -5.07
C LEU A 31 0.21 -8.56 -3.94
N GLN A 32 -0.67 -8.09 -3.05
CA GLN A 32 -1.16 -8.89 -1.95
C GLN A 32 -1.99 -10.08 -2.45
N LYS A 33 -2.80 -9.86 -3.46
CA LYS A 33 -3.61 -10.90 -4.07
C LYS A 33 -2.73 -11.97 -4.74
N ARG A 34 -1.66 -11.53 -5.41
CA ARG A 34 -0.71 -12.46 -6.03
C ARG A 34 0.01 -13.30 -4.97
N ALA A 35 0.46 -12.66 -3.90
CA ALA A 35 1.15 -13.37 -2.82
C ALA A 35 0.22 -14.37 -2.13
N GLY A 36 -1.03 -13.96 -1.87
CA GLY A 36 -2.00 -14.81 -1.20
C GLY A 36 -2.51 -15.95 -2.07
N GLY A 37 -2.51 -15.76 -3.40
CA GLY A 37 -2.99 -16.75 -4.34
C GLY A 37 -1.95 -17.75 -4.80
N ALA A 38 -0.66 -17.47 -4.51
CA ALA A 38 0.42 -18.36 -4.91
C ALA A 38 0.49 -19.54 -3.96
N ALA A 39 0.71 -20.74 -4.51
CA ALA A 39 0.87 -21.95 -3.70
C ALA A 39 2.11 -21.84 -2.82
N LYS A 40 3.17 -21.22 -3.34
CA LYS A 40 4.39 -20.93 -2.59
C LYS A 40 4.84 -19.51 -2.89
N PRO A 41 4.37 -18.52 -2.13
CA PRO A 41 4.85 -17.16 -2.35
C PRO A 41 6.33 -17.07 -2.03
N GLU A 42 7.08 -16.42 -2.92
CA GLU A 42 8.50 -16.24 -2.68
C GLU A 42 8.73 -15.26 -1.52
N ALA A 43 9.67 -15.62 -0.64
CA ALA A 43 10.00 -14.78 0.50
C ALA A 43 10.40 -13.37 0.05
N GLN A 44 11.12 -13.27 -1.05
CA GLN A 44 11.55 -11.98 -1.60
C GLN A 44 10.36 -11.12 -2.01
N GLU A 45 9.34 -11.70 -2.64
CA GLU A 45 8.12 -10.99 -3.01
C GLU A 45 7.39 -10.49 -1.77
N ILE A 46 7.31 -11.34 -0.74
CA ILE A 46 6.63 -10.95 0.51
C ILE A 46 7.39 -9.83 1.20
N HIS A 47 8.72 -9.89 1.24
CA HIS A 47 9.54 -8.82 1.82
C HIS A 47 9.37 -7.51 1.05
N SER A 48 9.32 -7.57 -0.27
CA SER A 48 9.08 -6.40 -1.10
C SER A 48 7.71 -5.80 -0.83
N LEU A 49 6.70 -6.64 -0.66
CA LEU A 49 5.34 -6.19 -0.37
C LEU A 49 5.26 -5.55 1.02
N ILE A 50 5.89 -6.16 2.03
CA ILE A 50 5.95 -5.59 3.38
C ILE A 50 6.60 -4.22 3.35
N SER A 51 7.70 -4.07 2.62
CA SER A 51 8.39 -2.79 2.46
C SER A 51 7.48 -1.75 1.81
N ALA A 52 6.74 -2.14 0.78
CA ALA A 52 5.80 -1.25 0.10
C ALA A 52 4.67 -0.82 1.03
N ILE A 53 4.16 -1.74 1.85
CA ILE A 53 3.11 -1.44 2.84
C ILE A 53 3.63 -0.45 3.88
N ASP A 54 4.85 -0.64 4.38
CA ASP A 54 5.47 0.28 5.34
C ASP A 54 5.61 1.69 4.76
N LYS A 55 6.06 1.78 3.53
CA LYS A 55 6.20 3.08 2.85
C LYS A 55 4.86 3.77 2.68
N ALA A 56 3.84 3.01 2.30
CA ALA A 56 2.49 3.55 2.12
C ALA A 56 1.92 4.05 3.45
N ALA A 57 2.14 3.32 4.54
CA ALA A 57 1.70 3.73 5.87
C ALA A 57 2.45 4.98 6.34
N LYS A 58 3.76 5.04 6.08
CA LYS A 58 4.58 6.19 6.44
C LYS A 58 4.12 7.46 5.72
N ARG A 59 3.67 7.32 4.47
CA ARG A 59 3.17 8.45 3.69
C ARG A 59 1.70 8.77 3.97
N GLY A 60 1.04 7.99 4.82
CA GLY A 60 -0.36 8.21 5.16
C GLY A 60 -1.35 7.71 4.11
N ILE A 61 -0.91 6.94 3.13
CA ILE A 61 -1.78 6.40 2.09
C ILE A 61 -2.71 5.33 2.69
N ILE A 62 -2.18 4.52 3.61
CA ILE A 62 -2.97 3.57 4.38
C ILE A 62 -2.72 3.84 5.87
N HIS A 63 -3.71 3.48 6.69
CA HIS A 63 -3.58 3.65 8.13
C HIS A 63 -2.59 2.63 8.69
N ARG A 64 -1.82 3.02 9.72
CA ARG A 64 -0.84 2.14 10.36
C ARG A 64 -1.43 0.84 10.87
N ASN A 65 -2.66 0.86 11.36
CA ASN A 65 -3.34 -0.35 11.84
C ASN A 65 -3.60 -1.33 10.71
N THR A 66 -4.01 -0.82 9.55
CA THR A 66 -4.19 -1.62 8.34
C THR A 66 -2.85 -2.21 7.89
N ALA A 67 -1.80 -1.40 7.90
CA ALA A 67 -0.47 -1.84 7.53
C ALA A 67 0.01 -2.97 8.46
N ASN A 68 -0.16 -2.79 9.76
CA ASN A 68 0.26 -3.80 10.75
C ASN A 68 -0.50 -5.12 10.56
N ARG A 69 -1.80 -5.04 10.31
CA ARG A 69 -2.61 -6.23 10.08
C ARG A 69 -2.15 -6.97 8.82
N ARG A 70 -1.90 -6.24 7.73
CA ARG A 70 -1.42 -6.84 6.48
C ARG A 70 -0.03 -7.44 6.63
N LYS A 71 0.86 -6.74 7.35
CA LYS A 71 2.21 -7.25 7.60
C LYS A 71 2.18 -8.53 8.44
N THR A 72 1.32 -8.57 9.45
CA THR A 72 1.16 -9.78 10.27
C THR A 72 0.71 -10.95 9.43
N HIS A 73 -0.26 -10.74 8.55
CA HIS A 73 -0.74 -11.78 7.63
C HIS A 73 0.37 -12.27 6.71
N LEU A 74 1.15 -11.35 6.15
CA LEU A 74 2.26 -11.70 5.26
C LEU A 74 3.37 -12.44 6.01
N ASN A 75 3.66 -12.03 7.25
CA ASN A 75 4.65 -12.73 8.08
C ASN A 75 4.21 -14.15 8.38
N LYS A 76 2.91 -14.37 8.57
CA LYS A 76 2.38 -15.73 8.73
C LYS A 76 2.60 -16.56 7.48
N LEU A 77 2.45 -15.98 6.30
CA LEU A 77 2.72 -16.68 5.05
C LEU A 77 4.18 -17.06 4.93
N LEU A 78 5.09 -16.19 5.39
CA LEU A 78 6.52 -16.48 5.41
C LEU A 78 6.87 -17.61 6.38
N ALA A 79 6.24 -17.60 7.55
CA ALA A 79 6.49 -18.58 8.60
C ALA A 79 5.78 -19.90 8.34
N ALA A 80 4.77 -19.90 7.49
CA ALA A 80 4.00 -21.11 7.20
C ALA A 80 4.90 -22.14 6.51
N PRO A 81 4.96 -23.37 7.03
CA PRO A 81 5.73 -24.41 6.36
C PRO A 81 5.13 -24.68 4.99
N ALA A 82 5.99 -24.86 4.02
CA ALA A 82 5.58 -25.23 2.67
C ALA A 82 5.02 -26.65 2.72
N LYS A 83 3.70 -26.74 2.61
CA LYS A 83 3.05 -28.05 2.55
C LYS A 83 2.76 -28.43 1.14
#